data_89fce85b44737548d10317a1963cab8b
#
_entry.id   89fce85b44737548d10317a1963cab8b
#
_cell.length_a   1.000
_cell.length_b   1.000
_cell.length_c   1.000
_cell.angle_alpha   90.00
_cell.angle_beta   90.00
_cell.angle_gamma   90.00
#
_symmetry.space_group_name_H-M   'P 1'
#
loop_
_entity.id
_entity.type
_entity.pdbx_description
1 polymer ?
#
loop_
_entity_poly.entity_id
_entity_poly.type
_entity_poly.pdbx_seq_one_letter_code
_entity_poly.pdbx_strand_id
1 'polypeptide(L)'
;MKNNHIIVLIFLLVIALLIPGCSATDETAKAKDGDTVQVNYTGKLADGTVFDSSIGRQPLEVILGKGQVIPGFEKAILGMKVGENKTVTISANDAYGPYRNELIFEVPKEKLPAGVTPQVGQQLQGSQADGSVMVATITKVSDETVTLDANTPLSGKDLTFEIELVKILQVP
;
A
#
# COMPACT_ATOMS: atom_id res chain seq x y z
N MET A 1 39.69 3.22 80.61
CA MET A 1 38.80 2.04 80.64
C MET A 1 37.52 2.41 80.01
N LYS A 2 37.03 1.62 79.11
CA LYS A 2 35.79 1.59 78.28
C LYS A 2 36.00 1.99 76.81
N ASN A 3 36.20 0.95 76.05
CA ASN A 3 36.13 0.95 74.61
C ASN A 3 34.68 1.12 74.15
N ASN A 4 34.41 2.10 73.25
CA ASN A 4 33.18 2.16 72.54
C ASN A 4 33.47 1.80 71.08
N HIS A 5 33.08 0.59 70.72
CA HIS A 5 33.03 0.17 69.27
C HIS A 5 31.88 0.84 68.58
N ILE A 6 32.20 1.76 67.73
CA ILE A 6 31.24 2.34 66.78
C ILE A 6 31.09 1.37 65.57
N ILE A 7 29.98 0.67 65.55
CA ILE A 7 29.61 -0.15 64.44
C ILE A 7 29.05 0.78 63.35
N VAL A 8 29.84 1.00 62.30
CA VAL A 8 29.40 1.73 61.14
C VAL A 8 28.61 0.74 60.19
N LEU A 9 27.32 0.84 60.29
CA LEU A 9 26.41 0.13 59.39
C LEU A 9 26.42 0.83 58.01
N ILE A 10 27.14 0.27 57.03
CA ILE A 10 27.13 0.71 55.64
C ILE A 10 25.84 0.17 55.03
N PHE A 11 24.84 1.03 54.87
CA PHE A 11 23.65 0.78 54.09
C PHE A 11 24.04 0.91 52.62
N LEU A 12 24.24 -0.22 51.93
CA LEU A 12 24.42 -0.30 50.51
C LEU A 12 23.05 -0.07 49.87
N LEU A 13 22.77 1.18 49.46
CA LEU A 13 21.60 1.55 48.70
C LEU A 13 21.81 1.09 47.25
N VAL A 14 21.29 -0.10 46.90
CA VAL A 14 21.21 -0.56 45.52
C VAL A 14 20.11 0.24 44.83
N ILE A 15 20.49 1.32 44.15
CA ILE A 15 19.61 2.02 43.24
C ILE A 15 19.52 1.17 41.98
N ALA A 16 18.44 0.38 41.84
CA ALA A 16 18.07 -0.25 40.59
C ALA A 16 17.65 0.86 39.62
N LEU A 17 18.52 1.24 38.69
CA LEU A 17 18.15 2.05 37.54
C LEU A 17 17.19 1.24 36.68
N LEU A 18 15.90 1.49 36.83
CA LEU A 18 14.89 1.15 35.82
C LEU A 18 15.18 2.03 34.61
N ILE A 19 15.94 1.50 33.65
CA ILE A 19 16.06 2.09 32.31
C ILE A 19 14.73 1.84 31.64
N PRO A 20 13.89 2.85 31.36
CA PRO A 20 12.76 2.66 30.48
C PRO A 20 13.36 2.28 29.12
N GLY A 21 13.03 1.07 28.61
CA GLY A 21 13.39 0.62 27.31
C GLY A 21 12.83 1.59 26.28
N CYS A 22 13.61 2.61 25.93
CA CYS A 22 13.41 3.39 24.75
C CYS A 22 13.60 2.42 23.58
N SER A 23 12.53 2.03 22.89
CA SER A 23 12.64 1.37 21.60
C SER A 23 13.34 2.37 20.68
N ALA A 24 14.66 2.32 20.65
CA ALA A 24 15.45 3.07 19.69
C ALA A 24 15.01 2.55 18.30
N THR A 25 14.32 3.38 17.55
CA THR A 25 14.21 3.19 16.10
C THR A 25 15.65 3.25 15.60
N ASP A 26 16.16 2.10 15.15
CA ASP A 26 17.49 2.03 14.54
C ASP A 26 17.43 2.82 13.22
N GLU A 27 17.83 4.10 13.26
CA GLU A 27 17.86 4.99 12.08
C GLU A 27 18.79 4.45 10.97
N THR A 28 19.59 3.42 11.26
CA THR A 28 20.47 2.78 10.28
C THR A 28 19.82 1.58 9.61
N ALA A 29 18.73 1.05 10.19
CA ALA A 29 18.04 -0.11 9.66
C ALA A 29 17.44 0.21 8.29
N LYS A 30 17.64 -0.71 7.34
CA LYS A 30 17.04 -0.65 6.01
C LYS A 30 15.90 -1.65 5.93
N ALA A 31 14.83 -1.24 5.28
CA ALA A 31 13.70 -2.11 4.99
C ALA A 31 14.13 -3.33 4.16
N LYS A 32 13.74 -4.52 4.55
CA LYS A 32 14.04 -5.80 3.92
C LYS A 32 12.81 -6.69 3.86
N ASP A 33 12.89 -7.75 3.06
CA ASP A 33 11.82 -8.76 3.00
C ASP A 33 11.48 -9.31 4.39
N GLY A 34 10.18 -9.45 4.64
CA GLY A 34 9.61 -9.89 5.90
C GLY A 34 9.35 -8.77 6.90
N ASP A 35 9.92 -7.58 6.72
CA ASP A 35 9.64 -6.46 7.59
C ASP A 35 8.21 -5.94 7.38
N THR A 36 7.57 -5.54 8.48
CA THR A 36 6.36 -4.72 8.44
C THR A 36 6.79 -3.26 8.46
N VAL A 37 6.37 -2.50 7.46
CA VAL A 37 6.73 -1.09 7.31
C VAL A 37 5.50 -0.20 7.27
N GLN A 38 5.65 1.04 7.69
CA GLN A 38 4.65 2.09 7.54
C GLN A 38 5.20 3.16 6.59
N VAL A 39 4.45 3.47 5.55
CA VAL A 39 4.85 4.44 4.53
C VAL A 39 3.77 5.49 4.29
N ASN A 40 4.19 6.73 4.08
CA ASN A 40 3.38 7.75 3.43
C ASN A 40 3.65 7.69 1.93
N TYR A 41 2.62 7.92 1.13
CA TYR A 41 2.80 7.97 -0.32
C TYR A 41 1.81 8.91 -1.01
N THR A 42 2.19 9.30 -2.21
CA THR A 42 1.30 9.95 -3.18
C THR A 42 1.55 9.33 -4.54
N GLY A 43 0.51 8.74 -5.12
CA GLY A 43 0.53 8.14 -6.46
C GLY A 43 -0.04 9.09 -7.51
N LYS A 44 0.70 9.28 -8.60
CA LYS A 44 0.38 10.20 -9.69
C LYS A 44 0.42 9.51 -11.04
N LEU A 45 -0.48 9.91 -11.93
CA LEU A 45 -0.42 9.58 -13.35
C LEU A 45 0.67 10.42 -14.05
N ALA A 46 0.97 10.09 -15.32
CA ALA A 46 1.97 10.81 -16.11
C ALA A 46 1.65 12.29 -16.32
N ASP A 47 0.38 12.67 -16.28
CA ASP A 47 -0.08 14.06 -16.38
C ASP A 47 -0.04 14.81 -15.03
N GLY A 48 0.45 14.17 -13.96
CA GLY A 48 0.51 14.72 -12.62
C GLY A 48 -0.77 14.55 -11.79
N THR A 49 -1.84 14.01 -12.37
CA THR A 49 -3.09 13.74 -11.64
C THR A 49 -2.85 12.76 -10.50
N VAL A 50 -3.17 13.16 -9.27
CA VAL A 50 -3.11 12.28 -8.09
C VAL A 50 -4.29 11.32 -8.15
N PHE A 51 -4.01 10.02 -8.16
CA PHE A 51 -5.05 8.98 -8.12
C PHE A 51 -5.23 8.36 -6.73
N ASP A 52 -4.20 8.39 -5.89
CA ASP A 52 -4.28 7.94 -4.50
C ASP A 52 -3.17 8.59 -3.65
N SER A 53 -3.42 8.74 -2.35
CA SER A 53 -2.46 9.30 -1.39
C SER A 53 -2.81 8.89 0.02
N SER A 54 -1.81 8.66 0.87
CA SER A 54 -1.98 8.48 2.31
C SER A 54 -1.93 9.79 3.09
N ILE A 55 -1.60 10.91 2.45
CA ILE A 55 -1.48 12.20 3.14
C ILE A 55 -2.81 12.61 3.77
N GLY A 56 -2.78 12.97 5.04
CA GLY A 56 -3.99 13.29 5.83
C GLY A 56 -4.74 12.06 6.35
N ARG A 57 -4.21 10.85 6.12
CA ARG A 57 -4.69 9.57 6.65
C ARG A 57 -3.58 8.90 7.48
N GLN A 58 -3.84 7.72 8.03
CA GLN A 58 -2.77 6.92 8.63
C GLN A 58 -1.82 6.40 7.55
N PRO A 59 -0.51 6.31 7.83
CA PRO A 59 0.44 5.67 6.92
C PRO A 59 -0.02 4.27 6.54
N LEU A 60 0.26 3.89 5.30
CA LEU A 60 -0.03 2.54 4.81
C LEU A 60 0.93 1.55 5.48
N GLU A 61 0.39 0.51 6.09
CA GLU A 61 1.16 -0.60 6.65
C GLU A 61 1.27 -1.73 5.64
N VAL A 62 2.49 -2.18 5.37
CA VAL A 62 2.79 -3.21 4.38
C VAL A 62 3.80 -4.20 4.96
N ILE A 63 3.55 -5.49 4.74
CA ILE A 63 4.54 -6.55 5.01
C ILE A 63 5.27 -6.85 3.70
N LEU A 64 6.57 -6.54 3.66
CA LEU A 64 7.39 -6.72 2.46
C LEU A 64 7.55 -8.21 2.14
N GLY A 65 7.50 -8.57 0.85
CA GLY A 65 7.57 -9.95 0.36
C GLY A 65 6.24 -10.70 0.38
N LYS A 66 5.11 -10.05 0.71
CA LYS A 66 3.77 -10.68 0.73
C LYS A 66 2.88 -10.30 -0.45
N GLY A 67 3.34 -9.43 -1.35
CA GLY A 67 2.57 -9.02 -2.52
C GLY A 67 1.26 -8.28 -2.17
N GLN A 68 1.24 -7.57 -1.04
CA GLN A 68 0.08 -6.79 -0.60
C GLN A 68 -0.11 -5.50 -1.43
N VAL A 69 0.93 -5.07 -2.09
CA VAL A 69 0.98 -3.88 -2.97
C VAL A 69 1.56 -4.27 -4.33
N ILE A 70 1.48 -3.39 -5.31
CA ILE A 70 2.06 -3.63 -6.64
C ILE A 70 3.57 -3.89 -6.54
N PRO A 71 4.12 -4.81 -7.37
CA PRO A 71 5.52 -5.26 -7.25
C PRO A 71 6.53 -4.12 -7.28
N GLY A 72 6.34 -3.14 -8.15
CA GLY A 72 7.24 -1.99 -8.26
C GLY A 72 7.25 -1.10 -7.01
N PHE A 73 6.12 -0.97 -6.32
CA PHE A 73 6.02 -0.20 -5.07
C PHE A 73 6.77 -0.91 -3.93
N GLU A 74 6.56 -2.21 -3.79
CA GLU A 74 7.26 -3.03 -2.81
C GLU A 74 8.78 -2.99 -3.02
N LYS A 75 9.23 -3.17 -4.28
CA LYS A 75 10.63 -3.07 -4.67
C LYS A 75 11.23 -1.68 -4.39
N ALA A 76 10.43 -0.62 -4.51
CA ALA A 76 10.90 0.74 -4.23
C ALA A 76 11.22 0.95 -2.75
N ILE A 77 10.46 0.32 -1.84
CA ILE A 77 10.63 0.43 -0.39
C ILE A 77 11.84 -0.38 0.10
N LEU A 78 12.15 -1.51 -0.54
CA LEU A 78 13.30 -2.33 -0.16
C LEU A 78 14.59 -1.51 -0.17
N GLY A 79 15.33 -1.58 0.95
CA GLY A 79 16.57 -0.86 1.16
C GLY A 79 16.44 0.59 1.60
N MET A 80 15.22 1.14 1.70
CA MET A 80 14.98 2.47 2.27
C MET A 80 15.24 2.49 3.77
N LYS A 81 15.66 3.65 4.28
CA LYS A 81 15.81 3.93 5.70
C LYS A 81 14.59 4.69 6.22
N VAL A 82 14.36 4.61 7.54
CA VAL A 82 13.32 5.43 8.18
C VAL A 82 13.62 6.92 7.95
N GLY A 83 12.61 7.69 7.56
CA GLY A 83 12.70 9.10 7.18
C GLY A 83 13.19 9.35 5.74
N GLU A 84 13.55 8.31 5.00
CA GLU A 84 13.95 8.46 3.59
C GLU A 84 12.73 8.73 2.70
N ASN A 85 12.90 9.68 1.79
CA ASN A 85 11.92 10.00 0.74
C ASN A 85 12.46 9.52 -0.61
N LYS A 86 11.60 8.88 -1.40
CA LYS A 86 11.95 8.36 -2.72
C LYS A 86 10.83 8.64 -3.71
N THR A 87 11.20 9.15 -4.87
CA THR A 87 10.30 9.24 -6.02
C THR A 87 10.68 8.18 -7.03
N VAL A 88 9.70 7.39 -7.48
CA VAL A 88 9.90 6.30 -8.43
C VAL A 88 8.78 6.26 -9.45
N THR A 89 9.13 6.06 -10.72
CA THR A 89 8.14 5.73 -11.76
C THR A 89 8.14 4.22 -11.96
N ILE A 90 6.98 3.62 -11.78
CA ILE A 90 6.73 2.19 -11.88
C ILE A 90 6.04 1.93 -13.20
N SER A 91 6.62 1.05 -14.02
CA SER A 91 6.03 0.67 -15.30
C SER A 91 4.70 -0.06 -15.11
N ALA A 92 3.83 0.00 -16.12
CA ALA A 92 2.55 -0.71 -16.09
C ALA A 92 2.73 -2.19 -15.74
N ASN A 93 3.79 -2.86 -16.23
CA ASN A 93 4.05 -4.28 -15.97
C ASN A 93 4.34 -4.59 -14.48
N ASP A 94 4.99 -3.66 -13.79
CA ASP A 94 5.30 -3.77 -12.35
C ASP A 94 4.22 -3.12 -11.47
N ALA A 95 3.14 -2.62 -12.09
CA ALA A 95 2.00 -1.99 -11.44
C ALA A 95 0.73 -2.85 -11.62
N TYR A 96 -0.25 -2.36 -12.37
CA TYR A 96 -1.54 -3.04 -12.59
C TYR A 96 -1.58 -3.88 -13.88
N GLY A 97 -0.44 -4.06 -14.52
CA GLY A 97 -0.29 -4.82 -15.75
C GLY A 97 -0.62 -4.00 -17.01
N PRO A 98 -0.36 -4.59 -18.19
CA PRO A 98 -0.67 -3.95 -19.46
C PRO A 98 -2.18 -3.84 -19.67
N TYR A 99 -2.60 -2.86 -20.47
CA TYR A 99 -3.98 -2.79 -20.94
C TYR A 99 -4.24 -3.96 -21.89
N ARG A 100 -5.35 -4.69 -21.68
CA ARG A 100 -5.69 -5.91 -22.41
C ARG A 100 -6.95 -5.72 -23.26
N ASN A 101 -6.79 -5.78 -24.57
CA ASN A 101 -7.92 -5.62 -25.50
C ASN A 101 -8.93 -6.78 -25.41
N GLU A 102 -8.49 -7.96 -24.96
CA GLU A 102 -9.37 -9.12 -24.72
C GLU A 102 -10.34 -8.94 -23.55
N LEU A 103 -10.12 -7.92 -22.72
CA LEU A 103 -11.06 -7.52 -21.67
C LEU A 103 -12.08 -6.48 -22.11
N ILE A 104 -12.10 -6.15 -23.42
CA ILE A 104 -13.11 -5.29 -24.01
C ILE A 104 -14.06 -6.18 -24.80
N PHE A 105 -15.34 -6.11 -24.51
CA PHE A 105 -16.34 -6.94 -25.17
C PHE A 105 -17.68 -6.22 -25.30
N GLU A 106 -18.45 -6.62 -26.33
CA GLU A 106 -19.80 -6.09 -26.56
C GLU A 106 -20.84 -7.00 -25.91
N VAL A 107 -21.85 -6.39 -25.30
CA VAL A 107 -22.98 -7.07 -24.68
C VAL A 107 -24.27 -6.50 -25.25
N PRO A 108 -25.22 -7.32 -25.70
CA PRO A 108 -26.57 -6.86 -26.08
C PRO A 108 -27.26 -6.19 -24.88
N LYS A 109 -27.92 -5.07 -25.12
CA LYS A 109 -28.63 -4.31 -24.05
C LYS A 109 -29.68 -5.16 -23.32
N GLU A 110 -30.29 -6.10 -24.01
CA GLU A 110 -31.26 -7.05 -23.43
C GLU A 110 -30.66 -7.97 -22.32
N LYS A 111 -29.34 -8.15 -22.33
CA LYS A 111 -28.61 -8.94 -21.32
C LYS A 111 -28.16 -8.11 -20.12
N LEU A 112 -28.39 -6.81 -20.14
CA LEU A 112 -28.13 -5.98 -18.96
C LEU A 112 -29.16 -6.26 -17.85
N PRO A 113 -28.82 -6.02 -16.60
CA PRO A 113 -29.77 -6.15 -15.50
C PRO A 113 -31.03 -5.30 -15.74
N ALA A 114 -32.19 -5.84 -15.37
CA ALA A 114 -33.48 -5.13 -15.55
C ALA A 114 -33.44 -3.75 -14.86
N GLY A 115 -33.92 -2.72 -15.58
CA GLY A 115 -33.98 -1.35 -15.07
C GLY A 115 -32.69 -0.54 -15.22
N VAL A 116 -31.63 -1.11 -15.77
CA VAL A 116 -30.40 -0.34 -16.06
C VAL A 116 -30.57 0.42 -17.37
N THR A 117 -30.44 1.74 -17.31
CA THR A 117 -30.25 2.60 -18.46
C THR A 117 -28.76 2.81 -18.67
N PRO A 118 -28.12 2.21 -19.72
CA PRO A 118 -26.68 2.23 -19.85
C PRO A 118 -26.19 3.63 -20.23
N GLN A 119 -25.13 4.09 -19.55
CA GLN A 119 -24.46 5.35 -19.83
C GLN A 119 -22.93 5.13 -19.90
N VAL A 120 -22.25 5.86 -20.78
CA VAL A 120 -20.78 5.83 -20.83
C VAL A 120 -20.21 6.30 -19.51
N GLY A 121 -19.20 5.56 -18.98
CA GLY A 121 -18.60 5.77 -17.69
C GLY A 121 -19.28 5.03 -16.52
N GLN A 122 -20.47 4.46 -16.73
CA GLN A 122 -21.16 3.66 -15.73
C GLN A 122 -20.43 2.33 -15.49
N GLN A 123 -20.24 1.96 -14.21
CA GLN A 123 -19.71 0.65 -13.86
C GLN A 123 -20.83 -0.36 -13.66
N LEU A 124 -20.63 -1.53 -14.20
CA LEU A 124 -21.50 -2.69 -14.04
C LEU A 124 -20.72 -3.82 -13.36
N GLN A 125 -21.43 -4.56 -12.52
CA GLN A 125 -20.90 -5.78 -11.94
C GLN A 125 -21.57 -6.98 -12.58
N GLY A 126 -20.78 -7.99 -12.94
CA GLY A 126 -21.24 -9.25 -13.48
C GLY A 126 -20.56 -10.41 -12.76
N SER A 127 -21.24 -11.57 -12.76
CA SER A 127 -20.64 -12.82 -12.28
C SER A 127 -20.04 -13.58 -13.44
N GLN A 128 -18.82 -14.07 -13.29
CA GLN A 128 -18.20 -14.97 -14.26
C GLN A 128 -18.66 -16.43 -14.02
N ALA A 129 -18.36 -17.30 -14.97
CA ALA A 129 -18.76 -18.71 -14.88
C ALA A 129 -18.13 -19.46 -13.70
N ASP A 130 -16.99 -18.97 -13.18
CA ASP A 130 -16.29 -19.50 -12.01
C ASP A 130 -16.82 -18.93 -10.68
N GLY A 131 -17.86 -18.07 -10.72
CA GLY A 131 -18.45 -17.42 -9.55
C GLY A 131 -17.74 -16.14 -9.10
N SER A 132 -16.64 -15.76 -9.74
CA SER A 132 -15.97 -14.50 -9.45
C SER A 132 -16.79 -13.30 -9.92
N VAL A 133 -16.62 -12.15 -9.25
CA VAL A 133 -17.27 -10.89 -9.65
C VAL A 133 -16.32 -10.12 -10.56
N MET A 134 -16.82 -9.75 -11.73
CA MET A 134 -16.14 -8.86 -12.66
C MET A 134 -16.81 -7.49 -12.60
N VAL A 135 -16.01 -6.43 -12.53
CA VAL A 135 -16.46 -5.05 -12.68
C VAL A 135 -16.00 -4.56 -14.04
N ALA A 136 -16.90 -4.01 -14.83
CA ALA A 136 -16.58 -3.44 -16.14
C ALA A 136 -17.22 -2.06 -16.29
N THR A 137 -16.54 -1.17 -17.01
CA THR A 137 -17.01 0.19 -17.31
C THR A 137 -17.61 0.22 -18.71
N ILE A 138 -18.77 0.83 -18.86
CA ILE A 138 -19.36 1.08 -20.17
C ILE A 138 -18.52 2.15 -20.89
N THR A 139 -17.91 1.78 -22.01
CA THR A 139 -17.09 2.71 -22.82
C THR A 139 -17.82 3.22 -24.05
N LYS A 140 -18.85 2.49 -24.53
CA LYS A 140 -19.67 2.90 -25.64
C LYS A 140 -21.10 2.35 -25.49
N VAL A 141 -22.08 3.12 -25.93
CA VAL A 141 -23.49 2.72 -26.04
C VAL A 141 -23.92 2.90 -27.48
N SER A 142 -24.40 1.83 -28.14
CA SER A 142 -25.02 1.83 -29.46
C SER A 142 -26.53 1.59 -29.34
N ASP A 143 -27.25 1.45 -30.44
CA ASP A 143 -28.70 1.18 -30.38
C ASP A 143 -29.03 -0.17 -29.75
N GLU A 144 -28.25 -1.22 -30.04
CA GLU A 144 -28.52 -2.61 -29.64
C GLU A 144 -27.54 -3.14 -28.58
N THR A 145 -26.29 -2.60 -28.51
CA THR A 145 -25.22 -3.13 -27.67
C THR A 145 -24.62 -2.06 -26.80
N VAL A 146 -23.88 -2.50 -25.79
CA VAL A 146 -22.92 -1.70 -25.01
C VAL A 146 -21.55 -2.33 -25.12
N THR A 147 -20.50 -1.51 -25.20
CA THR A 147 -19.11 -1.97 -25.08
C THR A 147 -18.67 -1.82 -23.62
N LEU A 148 -18.20 -2.91 -23.06
CA LEU A 148 -17.69 -2.99 -21.67
C LEU A 148 -16.19 -3.14 -21.71
N ASP A 149 -15.51 -2.42 -20.82
CA ASP A 149 -14.08 -2.55 -20.55
C ASP A 149 -13.88 -3.04 -19.10
N ALA A 150 -13.37 -4.25 -18.97
CA ALA A 150 -13.08 -4.88 -17.67
C ALA A 150 -11.60 -4.71 -17.24
N ASN A 151 -10.81 -3.89 -17.95
CA ASN A 151 -9.51 -3.48 -17.46
C ASN A 151 -9.64 -2.63 -16.18
N THR A 152 -8.68 -2.73 -15.29
CA THR A 152 -8.62 -1.79 -14.18
C THR A 152 -8.29 -0.38 -14.71
N PRO A 153 -8.79 0.70 -14.10
CA PRO A 153 -8.56 2.07 -14.59
C PRO A 153 -7.09 2.48 -14.72
N LEU A 154 -6.19 1.76 -14.03
CA LEU A 154 -4.75 2.00 -14.01
C LEU A 154 -3.95 1.03 -14.91
N SER A 155 -4.60 0.07 -15.57
CA SER A 155 -3.95 -0.83 -16.53
C SER A 155 -3.31 -0.06 -17.68
N GLY A 156 -2.12 -0.49 -18.08
CA GLY A 156 -1.35 0.12 -19.17
C GLY A 156 -0.74 1.47 -18.86
N LYS A 157 -0.85 1.95 -17.62
CA LYS A 157 -0.31 3.26 -17.21
C LYS A 157 0.94 3.10 -16.36
N ASP A 158 1.97 3.88 -16.66
CA ASP A 158 3.10 4.07 -15.77
C ASP A 158 2.67 5.00 -14.64
N LEU A 159 3.07 4.67 -13.43
CA LEU A 159 2.64 5.36 -12.20
C LEU A 159 3.86 5.93 -11.48
N THR A 160 3.78 7.20 -11.11
CA THR A 160 4.84 7.84 -10.30
C THR A 160 4.37 7.90 -8.85
N PHE A 161 5.20 7.34 -7.97
CA PHE A 161 4.98 7.40 -6.52
C PHE A 161 6.05 8.24 -5.84
N GLU A 162 5.62 9.12 -4.98
CA GLU A 162 6.41 9.75 -3.95
C GLU A 162 6.18 8.96 -2.66
N ILE A 163 7.24 8.39 -2.09
CA ILE A 163 7.16 7.46 -0.94
C ILE A 163 8.07 7.97 0.17
N GLU A 164 7.56 8.03 1.39
CA GLU A 164 8.32 8.26 2.61
C GLU A 164 8.24 7.03 3.50
N LEU A 165 9.37 6.46 3.91
CA LEU A 165 9.39 5.39 4.90
C LEU A 165 9.30 5.98 6.30
N VAL A 166 8.14 5.85 6.94
CA VAL A 166 7.85 6.42 8.27
C VAL A 166 8.42 5.55 9.38
N LYS A 167 8.27 4.22 9.25
CA LYS A 167 8.66 3.28 10.32
C LYS A 167 8.92 1.88 9.77
N ILE A 168 9.86 1.19 10.40
CA ILE A 168 10.06 -0.26 10.28
C ILE A 168 9.60 -0.87 11.60
N LEU A 169 8.55 -1.72 11.53
CA LEU A 169 8.06 -2.50 12.64
C LEU A 169 8.79 -3.84 12.58
N GLN A 170 9.76 -4.06 13.45
CA GLN A 170 10.41 -5.36 13.53
C GLN A 170 9.39 -6.37 14.08
N VAL A 171 9.14 -7.44 13.32
CA VAL A 171 8.47 -8.62 13.87
C VAL A 171 9.53 -9.39 14.66
N PRO A 172 9.29 -9.69 15.93
CA PRO A 172 10.24 -10.42 16.76
C PRO A 172 10.47 -11.84 16.25
#